data_88c58dd8c8836c5a98e177659e4469c3
#
_entry.id   88c58dd8c8836c5a98e177659e4469c3
#
_cell.length_a   1.000
_cell.length_b   1.000
_cell.length_c   1.000
_cell.angle_alpha   90.00
_cell.angle_beta   90.00
_cell.angle_gamma   90.00
#
_symmetry.space_group_name_H-M   'P 1'
#
loop_
_entity.id
_entity.type
_entity.pdbx_description
1 polymer ?
#
loop_
_entity_poly.entity_id
_entity_poly.type
_entity_poly.pdbx_seq_one_letter_code
_entity_poly.pdbx_strand_id
1 'polypeptide(L)'
;MIKLADAMHDADFVMVDGVMFETEYLRVPDEYTVADDVVLEAKSGEDEIAFTRGEVDDAESLGDGVYRLKSGELLRFLTSATVH
;
A
#
# COMPACT_ATOMS: atom_id res chain seq x y z
N MET A 1 16.37 -1.13 6.17
CA MET A 1 15.39 -1.00 5.06
C MET A 1 13.97 -1.20 5.60
N ILE A 2 13.07 -0.30 5.30
CA ILE A 2 11.67 -0.39 5.73
C ILE A 2 10.92 -1.26 4.72
N LYS A 3 10.28 -2.32 5.20
CA LYS A 3 9.43 -3.16 4.36
C LYS A 3 8.12 -2.44 4.08
N LEU A 4 7.50 -2.76 2.95
CA LEU A 4 6.21 -2.17 2.57
C LEU A 4 5.17 -2.34 3.67
N ALA A 5 5.10 -3.52 4.31
CA ALA A 5 4.16 -3.78 5.39
C ALA A 5 4.33 -2.80 6.55
N ASP A 6 5.57 -2.42 6.87
CA ASP A 6 5.84 -1.45 7.93
C ASP A 6 5.40 -0.04 7.52
N ALA A 7 5.58 0.31 6.25
CA ALA A 7 5.14 1.60 5.73
C ALA A 7 3.63 1.72 5.69
N MET A 8 2.92 0.60 5.48
CA MET A 8 1.46 0.55 5.47
C MET A 8 0.83 0.86 6.84
N HIS A 9 1.57 0.56 7.93
CA HIS A 9 1.00 0.55 9.29
C HIS A 9 0.27 1.85 9.66
N ASP A 10 0.81 3.00 9.29
CA ASP A 10 0.24 4.30 9.63
C ASP A 10 -0.31 5.04 8.41
N ALA A 11 -0.53 4.34 7.30
CA ALA A 11 -0.96 4.97 6.06
C ALA A 11 -2.44 5.37 6.10
N ASP A 12 -2.71 6.66 5.93
CA ASP A 12 -4.07 7.19 5.77
C ASP A 12 -4.46 7.28 4.31
N PHE A 13 -3.45 7.42 3.45
CA PHE A 13 -3.63 7.52 2.00
C PHE A 13 -2.57 6.69 1.29
N VAL A 14 -2.91 6.21 0.11
CA VAL A 14 -1.94 5.57 -0.78
C VAL A 14 -2.03 6.21 -2.15
N MET A 15 -0.88 6.58 -2.71
CA MET A 15 -0.80 7.11 -4.06
C MET A 15 -0.38 5.97 -4.99
N VAL A 16 -1.18 5.72 -6.03
CA VAL A 16 -0.91 4.68 -7.03
C VAL A 16 -0.78 5.35 -8.38
N ASP A 17 0.41 5.26 -8.98
CA ASP A 17 0.73 5.88 -10.28
C ASP A 17 0.34 7.36 -10.35
N GLY A 18 0.51 8.08 -9.25
CA GLY A 18 0.22 9.51 -9.17
C GLY A 18 -1.23 9.85 -8.81
N VAL A 19 -2.08 8.86 -8.59
CA VAL A 19 -3.47 9.07 -8.16
C VAL A 19 -3.58 8.76 -6.67
N MET A 20 -4.13 9.70 -5.90
CA MET A 20 -4.30 9.53 -4.46
C MET A 20 -5.58 8.76 -4.14
N PHE A 21 -5.43 7.72 -3.32
CA PHE A 21 -6.55 6.91 -2.83
C PHE A 21 -6.61 7.02 -1.31
N GLU A 22 -7.82 7.04 -0.77
CA GLU A 22 -8.05 7.03 0.68
C GLU A 22 -8.09 5.59 1.16
N THR A 23 -7.31 5.27 2.19
CA THR A 23 -7.25 3.93 2.75
C THR A 23 -8.56 3.61 3.49
N GLU A 24 -9.23 2.54 3.10
CA GLU A 24 -10.48 2.08 3.72
C GLU A 24 -10.25 0.87 4.64
N TYR A 25 -9.32 0.00 4.27
CA TYR A 25 -8.99 -1.19 5.03
C TYR A 25 -7.48 -1.40 5.00
N LEU A 26 -6.92 -1.65 6.16
CA LEU A 26 -5.49 -1.86 6.29
C LEU A 26 -5.24 -2.94 7.35
N ARG A 27 -4.52 -3.98 6.97
CA ARG A 27 -4.14 -5.07 7.87
C ARG A 27 -2.65 -5.30 7.75
N VAL A 28 -1.95 -5.26 8.88
CA VAL A 28 -0.53 -5.62 8.89
C VAL A 28 -0.43 -7.13 8.76
N PRO A 29 0.27 -7.66 7.73
CA PRO A 29 0.41 -9.10 7.55
C PRO A 29 1.11 -9.76 8.74
N ASP A 30 0.64 -10.94 9.12
CA ASP A 30 1.22 -11.75 10.17
C ASP A 30 1.47 -13.17 9.66
N GLU A 31 1.88 -14.09 10.55
CA GLU A 31 2.21 -15.46 10.18
C GLU A 31 1.00 -16.25 9.67
N TYR A 32 -0.22 -15.81 9.98
CA TYR A 32 -1.45 -16.46 9.55
C TYR A 32 -2.02 -15.87 8.25
N THR A 33 -1.45 -14.77 7.79
CA THR A 33 -1.91 -14.11 6.56
C THR A 33 -1.33 -14.85 5.35
N VAL A 34 -2.18 -15.37 4.48
CA VAL A 34 -1.73 -16.04 3.26
C VAL A 34 -1.59 -15.04 2.11
N ALA A 35 -0.87 -15.47 1.05
CA ALA A 35 -0.55 -14.58 -0.08
C ALA A 35 -1.78 -14.00 -0.78
N ASP A 36 -2.90 -14.73 -0.78
CA ASP A 36 -4.13 -14.30 -1.43
C ASP A 36 -5.01 -13.40 -0.55
N ASP A 37 -4.65 -13.22 0.72
CA ASP A 37 -5.42 -12.37 1.62
C ASP A 37 -5.22 -10.90 1.28
N VAL A 38 -6.32 -10.16 1.19
CA VAL A 38 -6.29 -8.71 0.98
C VAL A 38 -5.82 -8.05 2.26
N VAL A 39 -4.80 -7.20 2.17
CA VAL A 39 -4.23 -6.48 3.31
C VAL A 39 -4.41 -4.98 3.19
N LEU A 40 -4.76 -4.47 2.02
CA LEU A 40 -4.99 -3.05 1.79
C LEU A 40 -6.14 -2.86 0.82
N GLU A 41 -7.10 -2.02 1.18
CA GLU A 41 -8.15 -1.55 0.28
C GLU A 41 -8.20 -0.03 0.37
N ALA A 42 -8.32 0.62 -0.79
CA ALA A 42 -8.38 2.07 -0.87
C ALA A 42 -9.28 2.50 -2.00
N LYS A 43 -9.80 3.71 -1.94
CA LYS A 43 -10.64 4.21 -3.01
C LYS A 43 -10.41 5.70 -3.31
N SER A 44 -10.73 6.07 -4.55
CA SER A 44 -10.67 7.45 -5.02
C SER A 44 -11.92 7.68 -5.87
N GLY A 45 -12.91 8.38 -5.29
CA GLY A 45 -14.20 8.54 -5.95
C GLY A 45 -14.89 7.20 -6.15
N GLU A 46 -15.06 6.79 -7.40
CA GLU A 46 -15.69 5.51 -7.76
C GLU A 46 -14.68 4.40 -7.99
N ASP A 47 -13.38 4.75 -8.04
CA ASP A 47 -12.31 3.78 -8.27
C ASP A 47 -11.88 3.15 -6.95
N GLU A 48 -11.81 1.82 -6.94
CA GLU A 48 -11.36 1.06 -5.78
C GLU A 48 -10.18 0.19 -6.16
N ILE A 49 -9.24 0.06 -5.23
CA ILE A 49 -8.08 -0.81 -5.39
C ILE A 49 -7.94 -1.70 -4.16
N ALA A 50 -7.37 -2.87 -4.35
CA ALA A 50 -7.07 -3.79 -3.27
C ALA A 50 -5.76 -4.50 -3.57
N PHE A 51 -4.96 -4.73 -2.54
CA PHE A 51 -3.68 -5.43 -2.67
C PHE A 51 -3.63 -6.60 -1.70
N THR A 52 -3.12 -7.73 -2.18
CA THR A 52 -2.95 -8.92 -1.36
C THR A 52 -1.59 -8.91 -0.68
N ARG A 53 -1.41 -9.78 0.32
CA ARG A 53 -0.13 -9.94 0.98
C ARG A 53 0.98 -10.31 0.00
N GLY A 54 0.71 -11.19 -0.97
CA GLY A 54 1.69 -11.58 -1.97
C GLY A 54 2.18 -10.41 -2.79
N GLU A 55 1.26 -9.52 -3.19
CA GLU A 55 1.62 -8.31 -3.94
C GLU A 55 2.48 -7.37 -3.10
N VAL A 56 2.14 -7.22 -1.84
CA VAL A 56 2.89 -6.37 -0.90
C VAL A 56 4.28 -6.92 -0.63
N ASP A 57 4.38 -8.24 -0.41
CA ASP A 57 5.66 -8.90 -0.14
C ASP A 57 6.64 -8.84 -1.33
N ASP A 58 6.09 -8.87 -2.55
CA ASP A 58 6.91 -8.82 -3.77
C ASP A 58 7.27 -7.39 -4.20
N ALA A 59 6.78 -6.39 -3.50
CA ALA A 59 7.05 -5.00 -3.83
C ALA A 59 8.52 -4.64 -3.59
N GLU A 60 9.09 -3.87 -4.51
CA GLU A 60 10.46 -3.40 -4.44
C GLU A 60 10.52 -1.97 -3.92
N SER A 61 11.34 -1.73 -2.90
CA SER A 61 11.56 -0.39 -2.36
C SER A 61 12.47 0.40 -3.31
N LEU A 62 12.00 1.55 -3.77
CA LEU A 62 12.76 2.43 -4.65
C LEU A 62 13.40 3.61 -3.91
N GLY A 63 13.19 3.69 -2.59
CA GLY A 63 13.64 4.81 -1.78
C GLY A 63 12.55 5.88 -1.65
N ASP A 64 12.74 6.80 -0.72
CA ASP A 64 11.82 7.93 -0.46
C ASP A 64 10.36 7.52 -0.18
N GLY A 65 10.16 6.30 0.33
CA GLY A 65 8.82 5.79 0.62
C GLY A 65 8.04 5.33 -0.60
N VAL A 66 8.72 5.17 -1.75
CA VAL A 66 8.10 4.70 -2.98
C VAL A 66 8.39 3.21 -3.17
N TYR A 67 7.38 2.46 -3.57
CA TYR A 67 7.49 1.02 -3.82
C TYR A 67 6.94 0.69 -5.18
N ARG A 68 7.54 -0.29 -5.84
CA ARG A 68 7.06 -0.76 -7.14
C ARG A 68 6.55 -2.19 -6.98
N LEU A 69 5.30 -2.40 -7.40
CA LEU A 69 4.72 -3.73 -7.42
C LEU A 69 5.27 -4.53 -8.61
N LYS A 70 5.14 -5.84 -8.53
CA LYS A 70 5.56 -6.74 -9.60
C LYS A 70 4.83 -6.45 -10.92
N SER A 71 3.60 -5.94 -10.83
CA SER A 71 2.81 -5.51 -11.98
C SER A 71 3.32 -4.22 -12.64
N GLY A 72 4.24 -3.50 -11.97
CA GLY A 72 4.81 -2.25 -12.47
C GLY A 72 4.21 -0.99 -11.85
N GLU A 73 3.14 -1.13 -11.07
CA GLU A 73 2.51 0.02 -10.41
C GLU A 73 3.41 0.59 -9.32
N LEU A 74 3.42 1.92 -9.21
CA LEU A 74 4.18 2.62 -8.17
C LEU A 74 3.25 3.01 -7.03
N LEU A 75 3.65 2.66 -5.80
CA LEU A 75 2.91 2.97 -4.59
C LEU A 75 3.67 3.91 -3.69
N ARG A 76 2.97 4.84 -3.09
CA ARG A 76 3.52 5.70 -2.05
C ARG A 76 2.49 5.84 -0.94
N PHE A 77 2.91 5.57 0.30
CA PHE A 77 2.02 5.69 1.47
C PHE A 77 2.19 7.05 2.12
N LEU A 78 1.06 7.66 2.47
CA LEU A 78 1.03 8.98 3.07
C LEU A 78 0.24 8.95 4.36
N THR A 79 0.65 9.73 5.33
CA THR A 79 -0.12 9.95 6.56
C THR A 79 -0.80 11.31 6.47
N SER A 80 -1.82 11.54 7.31
CA SER A 80 -2.49 12.83 7.33
C SER A 80 -1.53 13.97 7.72
N ALA A 81 -0.44 13.66 8.41
CA ALA A 81 0.58 14.65 8.76
C ALA A 81 1.44 15.08 7.56
N THR A 82 1.52 14.26 6.51
CA THR A 82 2.30 14.57 5.31
C THR A 82 1.47 15.15 4.17
N VAL A 83 0.14 15.12 4.30
CA VAL A 83 -0.80 15.62 3.29
C VAL A 83 -1.26 17.02 3.69
N HIS A 84 -0.50 18.02 3.32
CA HIS A 84 -0.82 19.43 3.61
C HIS A 84 -0.65 20.27 2.37
#